data_768bc53db96f4ff0fb6437a2f95ee146
#
_entry.id   768bc53db96f4ff0fb6437a2f95ee146
#
_cell.length_a   1.000
_cell.length_b   1.000
_cell.length_c   1.000
_cell.angle_alpha   90.00
_cell.angle_beta   90.00
_cell.angle_gamma   90.00
#
_symmetry.space_group_name_H-M   'P 1'
#
loop_
_entity.id
_entity.type
_entity.pdbx_description
1 polymer ?
#
loop_
_entity_poly.entity_id
_entity_poly.type
_entity_poly.pdbx_seq_one_letter_code
_entity_poly.pdbx_strand_id
1 'polypeptide(L)'
;MAKWFKKLIKLFVDRKTWVRQIFVAALASGIAWQVGDLLIKDGGLVAAIICALSIRISLYRSVREGFGQIVGTAIGAAVALACVTIFSFGIISVAMTVLLCSVVARALHLGEVASVNVPVTALIVIHPGLNENTAFSRLSSTLVGAGIAIVFSYFSHSKTPTARTVDQVTVLANKCAKLLGDMSEGVAGGLTQALAGKWLARARLLVEDIPGLRAQAIEARGHAKWFQTSDKAKAQAQGLYIRGIAIEHTAVQVRTMARTLFDYSISGGIEGRITRAVAQALSDLSYAVSSKAEQIRNDNGDNQSQSAILDARLSGVALADSIMEISGKVDQIQIIRGISLVSNITIITDSLDESSPALHNVLTPGEPATHRVLKVSPIEQGARIGAQISKSAKPLLSIRERVFNYLLRKK
;
A
#
# COMPACT_ATOMS: atom_id res chain seq x y z
N MET A 1 -20.28 -21.75 -34.06
CA MET A 1 -19.83 -20.37 -33.76
C MET A 1 -20.53 -19.75 -32.55
N ALA A 2 -21.86 -19.80 -32.42
CA ALA A 2 -22.59 -19.16 -31.31
C ALA A 2 -22.25 -19.67 -29.89
N LYS A 3 -21.93 -20.95 -29.69
CA LYS A 3 -21.55 -21.50 -28.37
C LYS A 3 -20.17 -21.03 -27.90
N TRP A 4 -19.25 -20.83 -28.82
CA TRP A 4 -17.89 -20.35 -28.53
C TRP A 4 -17.93 -18.85 -28.17
N PHE A 5 -18.73 -18.06 -28.86
CA PHE A 5 -18.97 -16.65 -28.58
C PHE A 5 -19.66 -16.45 -27.21
N LYS A 6 -20.64 -17.28 -26.84
CA LYS A 6 -21.23 -17.27 -25.50
C LYS A 6 -20.23 -17.65 -24.39
N LYS A 7 -19.31 -18.57 -24.67
CA LYS A 7 -18.25 -18.97 -23.72
C LYS A 7 -17.21 -17.87 -23.55
N LEU A 8 -16.87 -17.16 -24.64
CA LEU A 8 -16.04 -15.96 -24.61
C LEU A 8 -16.73 -14.83 -23.82
N ILE A 9 -18.00 -14.54 -24.10
CA ILE A 9 -18.76 -13.50 -23.40
C ILE A 9 -18.84 -13.84 -21.89
N LYS A 10 -19.05 -15.09 -21.52
CA LYS A 10 -19.08 -15.52 -20.12
C LYS A 10 -17.71 -15.40 -19.43
N LEU A 11 -16.61 -15.66 -20.16
CA LEU A 11 -15.25 -15.38 -19.72
C LEU A 11 -14.98 -13.89 -19.55
N PHE A 12 -15.63 -13.04 -20.36
CA PHE A 12 -15.54 -11.57 -20.27
C PHE A 12 -16.35 -10.99 -19.11
N VAL A 13 -17.53 -11.57 -18.81
CA VAL A 13 -18.43 -11.06 -17.75
C VAL A 13 -17.98 -11.48 -16.36
N ASP A 14 -17.47 -12.71 -16.21
CA ASP A 14 -17.08 -13.29 -14.91
C ASP A 14 -15.63 -13.01 -14.49
N ARG A 15 -14.78 -12.47 -15.36
CA ARG A 15 -13.34 -12.30 -15.06
C ARG A 15 -12.85 -10.86 -15.19
N LYS A 16 -12.54 -10.36 -14.00
CA LYS A 16 -11.44 -9.46 -13.61
C LYS A 16 -11.20 -8.23 -14.50
N THR A 17 -11.07 -7.13 -13.83
CA THR A 17 -10.71 -5.78 -14.30
C THR A 17 -9.65 -5.72 -15.40
N TRP A 18 -8.71 -6.67 -15.48
CA TRP A 18 -7.65 -6.71 -16.49
C TRP A 18 -8.16 -7.06 -17.91
N VAL A 19 -9.18 -7.93 -18.06
CA VAL A 19 -9.75 -8.27 -19.38
C VAL A 19 -10.45 -7.05 -19.99
N ARG A 20 -11.24 -6.34 -19.16
CA ARG A 20 -11.86 -5.08 -19.56
C ARG A 20 -10.82 -4.04 -19.97
N GLN A 21 -9.70 -3.93 -19.23
CA GLN A 21 -8.61 -3.03 -19.56
C GLN A 21 -8.00 -3.33 -20.92
N ILE A 22 -7.73 -4.60 -21.23
CA ILE A 22 -7.19 -5.02 -22.53
C ILE A 22 -8.13 -4.61 -23.65
N PHE A 23 -9.44 -4.84 -23.47
CA PHE A 23 -10.45 -4.52 -24.50
C PHE A 23 -10.55 -3.02 -24.72
N VAL A 24 -10.58 -2.24 -23.65
CA VAL A 24 -10.61 -0.78 -23.72
C VAL A 24 -9.32 -0.25 -24.35
N ALA A 25 -8.17 -0.81 -23.98
CA ALA A 25 -6.89 -0.42 -24.57
C ALA A 25 -6.84 -0.72 -26.08
N ALA A 26 -7.31 -1.88 -26.52
CA ALA A 26 -7.35 -2.25 -27.93
C ALA A 26 -8.27 -1.33 -28.73
N LEU A 27 -9.49 -1.06 -28.22
CA LEU A 27 -10.45 -0.17 -28.89
C LEU A 27 -9.94 1.27 -28.95
N ALA A 28 -9.46 1.79 -27.82
CA ALA A 28 -8.93 3.15 -27.74
C ALA A 28 -7.70 3.34 -28.63
N SER A 29 -6.82 2.34 -28.71
CA SER A 29 -5.63 2.40 -29.57
C SER A 29 -6.01 2.37 -31.06
N GLY A 30 -7.04 1.60 -31.44
CA GLY A 30 -7.56 1.62 -32.81
C GLY A 30 -8.14 2.99 -33.18
N ILE A 31 -8.89 3.60 -32.27
CA ILE A 31 -9.42 4.97 -32.47
C ILE A 31 -8.27 5.99 -32.48
N ALA A 32 -7.28 5.86 -31.62
CA ALA A 32 -6.12 6.73 -31.58
C ALA A 32 -5.30 6.66 -32.87
N TRP A 33 -5.19 5.48 -33.45
CA TRP A 33 -4.57 5.32 -34.77
C TRP A 33 -5.34 6.10 -35.86
N GLN A 34 -6.63 5.87 -35.94
CA GLN A 34 -7.46 6.53 -36.96
C GLN A 34 -7.46 8.06 -36.81
N VAL A 35 -7.63 8.57 -35.58
CA VAL A 35 -7.60 10.02 -35.30
C VAL A 35 -6.20 10.59 -35.51
N GLY A 36 -5.16 9.88 -35.11
CA GLY A 36 -3.77 10.29 -35.28
C GLY A 36 -3.39 10.42 -36.77
N ASP A 37 -3.81 9.46 -37.59
CA ASP A 37 -3.54 9.46 -39.04
C ASP A 37 -4.31 10.55 -39.79
N LEU A 38 -5.55 10.84 -39.33
CA LEU A 38 -6.38 11.91 -39.90
C LEU A 38 -5.81 13.30 -39.58
N LEU A 39 -5.27 13.52 -38.40
CA LEU A 39 -4.82 14.85 -37.94
C LEU A 39 -3.34 15.12 -38.26
N ILE A 40 -2.52 14.09 -38.37
CA ILE A 40 -1.06 14.21 -38.46
C ILE A 40 -0.58 13.19 -39.49
N LYS A 41 0.07 13.64 -40.55
CA LYS A 41 0.62 12.74 -41.57
C LYS A 41 1.55 11.72 -40.92
N ASP A 42 1.26 10.42 -41.09
CA ASP A 42 1.97 9.28 -40.52
C ASP A 42 1.97 9.25 -38.97
N GLY A 43 1.04 9.98 -38.32
CA GLY A 43 0.96 10.10 -36.86
C GLY A 43 0.17 8.97 -36.17
N GLY A 44 -0.61 8.20 -36.93
CA GLY A 44 -1.54 7.20 -36.38
C GLY A 44 -0.86 6.12 -35.54
N LEU A 45 0.25 5.54 -36.03
CA LEU A 45 0.98 4.50 -35.34
C LEU A 45 1.50 4.98 -33.98
N VAL A 46 2.05 6.18 -33.95
CA VAL A 46 2.58 6.78 -32.71
C VAL A 46 1.45 7.02 -31.70
N ALA A 47 0.35 7.62 -32.17
CA ALA A 47 -0.82 7.86 -31.31
C ALA A 47 -1.39 6.55 -30.74
N ALA A 48 -1.48 5.49 -31.54
CA ALA A 48 -1.93 4.18 -31.09
C ALA A 48 -1.03 3.57 -30.01
N ILE A 49 0.29 3.61 -30.23
CA ILE A 49 1.28 3.09 -29.26
C ILE A 49 1.18 3.86 -27.94
N ILE A 50 1.19 5.18 -27.99
CA ILE A 50 1.10 6.04 -26.80
C ILE A 50 -0.23 5.82 -26.06
N CYS A 51 -1.33 5.68 -26.79
CA CYS A 51 -2.62 5.36 -26.20
C CYS A 51 -2.59 4.02 -25.45
N ALA A 52 -2.07 2.96 -26.09
CA ALA A 52 -1.95 1.65 -25.48
C ALA A 52 -1.08 1.66 -24.19
N LEU A 53 0.03 2.39 -24.23
CA LEU A 53 0.94 2.52 -23.09
C LEU A 53 0.37 3.40 -21.97
N SER A 54 -0.49 4.36 -22.27
CA SER A 54 -1.04 5.31 -21.29
C SER A 54 -2.32 4.82 -20.63
N ILE A 55 -3.06 3.88 -21.22
CA ILE A 55 -4.28 3.33 -20.62
C ILE A 55 -3.92 2.47 -19.41
N ARG A 56 -4.47 2.86 -18.26
CA ARG A 56 -4.31 2.16 -16.98
C ARG A 56 -5.69 1.86 -16.37
N ILE A 57 -5.69 1.02 -15.33
CA ILE A 57 -6.90 0.65 -14.60
C ILE A 57 -7.58 1.88 -13.96
N SER A 58 -6.87 3.00 -13.73
CA SER A 58 -7.43 4.20 -13.15
C SER A 58 -7.13 5.45 -13.95
N LEU A 59 -8.08 6.39 -13.91
CA LEU A 59 -7.94 7.69 -14.56
C LEU A 59 -6.69 8.44 -14.09
N TYR A 60 -6.43 8.45 -12.77
CA TYR A 60 -5.24 9.11 -12.20
C TYR A 60 -3.94 8.54 -12.77
N ARG A 61 -3.83 7.22 -12.88
CA ARG A 61 -2.65 6.58 -13.47
C ARG A 61 -2.55 6.87 -14.97
N SER A 62 -3.67 6.84 -15.69
CA SER A 62 -3.68 7.15 -17.13
C SER A 62 -3.27 8.59 -17.42
N VAL A 63 -3.76 9.56 -16.62
CA VAL A 63 -3.36 10.97 -16.76
C VAL A 63 -1.88 11.15 -16.43
N ARG A 64 -1.41 10.57 -15.33
CA ARG A 64 0.00 10.64 -14.94
C ARG A 64 0.91 10.01 -16.00
N GLU A 65 0.53 8.85 -16.53
CA GLU A 65 1.30 8.16 -17.57
C GLU A 65 1.28 8.94 -18.88
N GLY A 66 0.09 9.39 -19.33
CA GLY A 66 -0.05 10.21 -20.54
C GLY A 66 0.77 11.50 -20.45
N PHE A 67 0.73 12.20 -19.32
CA PHE A 67 1.55 13.39 -19.12
C PHE A 67 3.04 13.06 -19.14
N GLY A 68 3.45 11.96 -18.49
CA GLY A 68 4.83 11.46 -18.53
C GLY A 68 5.28 11.15 -19.95
N GLN A 69 4.42 10.59 -20.81
CA GLN A 69 4.71 10.33 -22.23
C GLN A 69 4.92 11.63 -23.01
N ILE A 70 4.09 12.65 -22.80
CA ILE A 70 4.22 13.96 -23.45
C ILE A 70 5.54 14.63 -23.06
N VAL A 71 5.82 14.71 -21.74
CA VAL A 71 7.06 15.29 -21.23
C VAL A 71 8.28 14.49 -21.71
N GLY A 72 8.20 13.15 -21.67
CA GLY A 72 9.26 12.27 -22.15
C GLY A 72 9.54 12.46 -23.65
N THR A 73 8.50 12.58 -24.47
CA THR A 73 8.63 12.84 -25.91
C THR A 73 9.29 14.22 -26.17
N ALA A 74 8.84 15.27 -25.48
CA ALA A 74 9.40 16.62 -25.64
C ALA A 74 10.89 16.65 -25.25
N ILE A 75 11.26 16.05 -24.11
CA ILE A 75 12.65 15.98 -23.65
C ILE A 75 13.49 15.13 -24.60
N GLY A 76 13.00 13.96 -25.02
CA GLY A 76 13.72 13.10 -25.96
C GLY A 76 14.01 13.80 -27.27
N ALA A 77 13.04 14.50 -27.83
CA ALA A 77 13.21 15.29 -29.04
C ALA A 77 14.22 16.44 -28.87
N ALA A 78 14.14 17.19 -27.78
CA ALA A 78 15.05 18.30 -27.50
C ALA A 78 16.51 17.82 -27.32
N VAL A 79 16.73 16.74 -26.57
CA VAL A 79 18.07 16.14 -26.38
C VAL A 79 18.60 15.60 -27.71
N ALA A 80 17.77 14.96 -28.52
CA ALA A 80 18.15 14.43 -29.81
C ALA A 80 18.66 15.55 -30.74
N LEU A 81 17.88 16.63 -30.87
CA LEU A 81 18.25 17.79 -31.69
C LEU A 81 19.57 18.43 -31.21
N ALA A 82 19.73 18.61 -29.89
CA ALA A 82 20.96 19.14 -29.32
C ALA A 82 22.17 18.23 -29.59
N CYS A 83 22.02 16.91 -29.48
CA CYS A 83 23.12 15.98 -29.74
C CYS A 83 23.54 15.96 -31.21
N VAL A 84 22.60 16.03 -32.14
CA VAL A 84 22.92 16.07 -33.60
C VAL A 84 23.64 17.36 -33.99
N THR A 85 23.25 18.49 -33.43
CA THR A 85 23.91 19.77 -33.69
C THR A 85 25.36 19.84 -33.16
N ILE A 86 25.64 19.14 -32.04
CA ILE A 86 26.96 19.17 -31.39
C ILE A 86 27.90 18.10 -31.94
N PHE A 87 27.43 16.86 -32.12
CA PHE A 87 28.29 15.70 -32.41
C PHE A 87 28.24 15.25 -33.88
N SER A 88 27.44 15.88 -34.73
CA SER A 88 27.14 15.40 -36.07
C SER A 88 26.48 13.98 -36.00
N PHE A 89 26.13 13.42 -37.16
CA PHE A 89 25.49 12.10 -37.19
C PHE A 89 26.52 10.98 -37.13
N GLY A 90 26.39 10.06 -36.13
CA GLY A 90 27.29 8.91 -35.99
C GLY A 90 27.04 8.12 -34.69
N ILE A 91 27.81 7.06 -34.51
CA ILE A 91 27.67 6.13 -33.35
C ILE A 91 27.82 6.89 -32.03
N ILE A 92 28.72 7.87 -31.94
CA ILE A 92 28.97 8.64 -30.73
C ILE A 92 27.74 9.49 -30.40
N SER A 93 27.13 10.15 -31.39
CA SER A 93 25.92 10.93 -31.20
C SER A 93 24.76 10.07 -30.68
N VAL A 94 24.54 8.88 -31.26
CA VAL A 94 23.50 7.95 -30.83
C VAL A 94 23.75 7.50 -29.37
N ALA A 95 24.99 7.09 -29.04
CA ALA A 95 25.33 6.64 -27.70
C ALA A 95 25.16 7.74 -26.65
N MET A 96 25.63 8.95 -26.93
CA MET A 96 25.50 10.11 -26.06
C MET A 96 24.04 10.53 -25.87
N THR A 97 23.25 10.48 -26.94
CA THR A 97 21.82 10.79 -26.85
C THR A 97 21.09 9.81 -25.94
N VAL A 98 21.30 8.49 -26.09
CA VAL A 98 20.67 7.48 -25.21
C VAL A 98 21.12 7.66 -23.77
N LEU A 99 22.40 7.92 -23.53
CA LEU A 99 22.96 8.15 -22.20
C LEU A 99 22.32 9.38 -21.55
N LEU A 100 22.35 10.52 -22.22
CA LEU A 100 21.78 11.77 -21.72
C LEU A 100 20.27 11.65 -21.48
N CYS A 101 19.53 11.07 -22.40
CA CYS A 101 18.11 10.82 -22.25
C CYS A 101 17.81 9.93 -21.04
N SER A 102 18.57 8.88 -20.82
CA SER A 102 18.40 7.98 -19.69
C SER A 102 18.70 8.66 -18.36
N VAL A 103 19.75 9.49 -18.30
CA VAL A 103 20.10 10.27 -17.11
C VAL A 103 19.01 11.30 -16.79
N VAL A 104 18.56 12.05 -17.80
CA VAL A 104 17.50 13.06 -17.61
C VAL A 104 16.19 12.43 -17.18
N ALA A 105 15.79 11.33 -17.82
CA ALA A 105 14.58 10.59 -17.44
C ALA A 105 14.60 10.11 -15.98
N ARG A 106 15.77 9.66 -15.53
CA ARG A 106 16.00 9.22 -14.15
C ARG A 106 15.99 10.40 -13.17
N ALA A 107 16.67 11.49 -13.51
CA ALA A 107 16.73 12.69 -12.69
C ALA A 107 15.35 13.34 -12.48
N LEU A 108 14.49 13.29 -13.50
CA LEU A 108 13.12 13.82 -13.44
C LEU A 108 12.12 12.86 -12.80
N HIS A 109 12.56 11.68 -12.34
CA HIS A 109 11.70 10.67 -11.74
C HIS A 109 10.45 10.33 -12.59
N LEU A 110 10.61 10.28 -13.91
CA LEU A 110 9.54 9.90 -14.83
C LEU A 110 9.09 8.46 -14.52
N GLY A 111 7.83 8.17 -14.76
CA GLY A 111 7.30 6.81 -14.63
C GLY A 111 8.06 5.80 -15.50
N GLU A 112 8.02 4.54 -15.15
CA GLU A 112 8.80 3.47 -15.80
C GLU A 112 8.66 3.47 -17.33
N VAL A 113 7.42 3.55 -17.82
CA VAL A 113 7.13 3.57 -19.27
C VAL A 113 7.56 4.88 -19.91
N ALA A 114 7.33 6.01 -19.24
CA ALA A 114 7.76 7.32 -19.73
C ALA A 114 9.29 7.42 -19.84
N SER A 115 10.02 6.85 -18.87
CA SER A 115 11.49 6.81 -18.88
C SER A 115 12.06 6.06 -20.08
N VAL A 116 11.40 4.99 -20.51
CA VAL A 116 11.79 4.25 -21.74
C VAL A 116 11.44 5.05 -22.99
N ASN A 117 10.35 5.81 -22.98
CA ASN A 117 9.92 6.58 -24.16
C ASN A 117 10.87 7.76 -24.48
N VAL A 118 11.59 8.31 -23.50
CA VAL A 118 12.54 9.41 -23.72
C VAL A 118 13.64 9.01 -24.71
N PRO A 119 14.46 7.98 -24.46
CA PRO A 119 15.52 7.56 -25.39
C PRO A 119 14.95 6.99 -26.70
N VAL A 120 13.80 6.30 -26.68
CA VAL A 120 13.14 5.79 -27.89
C VAL A 120 12.73 6.94 -28.82
N THR A 121 12.13 7.99 -28.28
CA THR A 121 11.75 9.17 -29.07
C THR A 121 13.01 9.86 -29.63
N ALA A 122 14.05 10.02 -28.81
CA ALA A 122 15.30 10.62 -29.24
C ALA A 122 15.95 9.84 -30.39
N LEU A 123 15.98 8.51 -30.34
CA LEU A 123 16.50 7.68 -31.41
C LEU A 123 15.71 7.81 -32.72
N ILE A 124 14.38 7.96 -32.64
CA ILE A 124 13.54 8.17 -33.81
C ILE A 124 13.80 9.55 -34.43
N VAL A 125 13.96 10.58 -33.59
CA VAL A 125 14.21 11.96 -34.07
C VAL A 125 15.60 12.11 -34.67
N ILE A 126 16.60 11.34 -34.18
CA ILE A 126 17.99 11.40 -34.67
C ILE A 126 18.22 10.70 -36.01
N HIS A 127 17.24 9.90 -36.48
CA HIS A 127 17.38 9.12 -37.71
C HIS A 127 17.66 10.02 -38.94
N PRO A 128 18.57 9.63 -39.83
CA PRO A 128 18.92 10.41 -41.03
C PRO A 128 17.70 10.71 -41.91
N GLY A 129 17.54 11.97 -42.32
CA GLY A 129 16.42 12.42 -43.16
C GLY A 129 15.19 12.91 -42.40
N LEU A 130 15.20 12.85 -41.08
CA LEU A 130 14.16 13.40 -40.24
C LEU A 130 14.58 14.79 -39.72
N ASN A 131 13.71 15.76 -39.80
CA ASN A 131 13.94 17.17 -39.47
C ASN A 131 13.01 17.62 -38.31
N GLU A 132 13.00 18.91 -38.01
CA GLU A 132 12.16 19.50 -36.95
C GLU A 132 10.67 19.14 -37.12
N ASN A 133 10.16 18.97 -38.33
CA ASN A 133 8.79 18.53 -38.58
C ASN A 133 8.50 17.14 -37.99
N THR A 134 9.47 16.24 -37.93
CA THR A 134 9.32 14.90 -37.35
C THR A 134 9.19 14.97 -35.83
N ALA A 135 9.98 15.83 -35.17
CA ALA A 135 9.87 16.05 -33.74
C ALA A 135 8.49 16.62 -33.37
N PHE A 136 8.01 17.59 -34.16
CA PHE A 136 6.68 18.18 -33.97
C PHE A 136 5.55 17.16 -34.21
N SER A 137 5.63 16.41 -35.30
CA SER A 137 4.66 15.34 -35.61
C SER A 137 4.63 14.28 -34.48
N ARG A 138 5.78 13.90 -33.97
CA ARG A 138 5.90 12.94 -32.83
C ARG A 138 5.24 13.47 -31.57
N LEU A 139 5.48 14.72 -31.20
CA LEU A 139 4.88 15.35 -30.03
C LEU A 139 3.36 15.47 -30.20
N SER A 140 2.90 15.91 -31.34
CA SER A 140 1.47 16.06 -31.64
C SER A 140 0.75 14.70 -31.60
N SER A 141 1.35 13.65 -32.17
CA SER A 141 0.81 12.29 -32.15
C SER A 141 0.77 11.74 -30.71
N THR A 142 1.79 12.06 -29.88
CA THR A 142 1.80 11.71 -28.46
C THR A 142 0.66 12.40 -27.70
N LEU A 143 0.39 13.68 -27.99
CA LEU A 143 -0.74 14.41 -27.40
C LEU A 143 -2.09 13.78 -27.76
N VAL A 144 -2.29 13.42 -29.04
CA VAL A 144 -3.52 12.75 -29.49
C VAL A 144 -3.68 11.40 -28.78
N GLY A 145 -2.64 10.56 -28.76
CA GLY A 145 -2.69 9.25 -28.12
C GLY A 145 -2.95 9.33 -26.61
N ALA A 146 -2.26 10.23 -25.90
CA ALA A 146 -2.46 10.45 -24.47
C ALA A 146 -3.86 11.01 -24.16
N GLY A 147 -4.36 11.96 -24.96
CA GLY A 147 -5.70 12.52 -24.83
C GLY A 147 -6.79 11.46 -24.96
N ILE A 148 -6.71 10.62 -26.00
CA ILE A 148 -7.65 9.52 -26.20
C ILE A 148 -7.57 8.50 -25.06
N ALA A 149 -6.37 8.18 -24.58
CA ALA A 149 -6.19 7.29 -23.42
C ALA A 149 -6.89 7.82 -22.18
N ILE A 150 -6.79 9.12 -21.90
CA ILE A 150 -7.46 9.77 -20.76
C ILE A 150 -8.97 9.69 -20.91
N VAL A 151 -9.52 10.03 -22.08
CA VAL A 151 -10.97 9.98 -22.36
C VAL A 151 -11.50 8.56 -22.17
N PHE A 152 -10.86 7.56 -22.75
CA PHE A 152 -11.29 6.16 -22.60
C PHE A 152 -11.11 5.65 -21.16
N SER A 153 -10.09 6.07 -20.46
CA SER A 153 -9.92 5.76 -19.04
C SER A 153 -11.03 6.36 -18.19
N TYR A 154 -11.51 7.56 -18.50
CA TYR A 154 -12.64 8.18 -17.80
C TYR A 154 -13.92 7.34 -17.92
N PHE A 155 -14.27 6.91 -19.13
CA PHE A 155 -15.48 6.10 -19.35
C PHE A 155 -15.34 4.63 -18.93
N SER A 156 -14.12 4.14 -18.75
CA SER A 156 -13.86 2.73 -18.39
C SER A 156 -14.08 2.40 -16.92
N HIS A 157 -14.26 3.39 -16.02
CA HIS A 157 -14.26 3.16 -14.58
C HIS A 157 -15.65 2.80 -14.06
N SER A 158 -15.76 1.62 -13.39
CA SER A 158 -16.98 1.19 -12.70
C SER A 158 -16.98 1.53 -11.20
N LYS A 159 -15.79 1.66 -10.57
CA LYS A 159 -15.65 2.02 -9.15
C LYS A 159 -14.61 3.13 -9.01
N THR A 160 -14.86 4.07 -8.13
CA THR A 160 -13.90 5.11 -7.78
C THR A 160 -12.64 4.48 -7.13
N PRO A 161 -11.46 5.10 -7.26
CA PRO A 161 -10.25 4.62 -6.57
C PRO A 161 -10.44 4.48 -5.06
N THR A 162 -11.18 5.40 -4.45
CA THR A 162 -11.54 5.36 -3.03
C THR A 162 -12.36 4.11 -2.69
N ALA A 163 -13.42 3.80 -3.45
CA ALA A 163 -14.25 2.61 -3.20
C ALA A 163 -13.44 1.30 -3.35
N ARG A 164 -12.52 1.24 -4.33
CA ARG A 164 -11.62 0.08 -4.48
C ARG A 164 -10.66 -0.07 -3.30
N THR A 165 -10.15 1.03 -2.78
CA THR A 165 -9.27 1.03 -1.62
C THR A 165 -10.02 0.58 -0.37
N VAL A 166 -11.26 1.06 -0.14
CA VAL A 166 -12.14 0.57 0.94
C VAL A 166 -12.31 -0.95 0.86
N ASP A 167 -12.67 -1.47 -0.32
CA ASP A 167 -12.84 -2.91 -0.53
C ASP A 167 -11.55 -3.69 -0.15
N GLN A 168 -10.37 -3.23 -0.59
CA GLN A 168 -9.11 -3.94 -0.30
C GLN A 168 -8.67 -3.86 1.16
N VAL A 169 -8.77 -2.68 1.77
CA VAL A 169 -8.48 -2.48 3.21
C VAL A 169 -9.36 -3.41 4.03
N THR A 170 -10.67 -3.44 3.73
CA THR A 170 -11.64 -4.29 4.43
C THR A 170 -11.38 -5.78 4.22
N VAL A 171 -11.03 -6.19 3.00
CA VAL A 171 -10.69 -7.60 2.71
C VAL A 171 -9.45 -8.04 3.49
N LEU A 172 -8.39 -7.23 3.51
CA LEU A 172 -7.17 -7.55 4.27
C LEU A 172 -7.43 -7.57 5.77
N ALA A 173 -8.18 -6.60 6.31
CA ALA A 173 -8.56 -6.55 7.72
C ALA A 173 -9.36 -7.79 8.12
N ASN A 174 -10.36 -8.19 7.34
CA ASN A 174 -11.16 -9.39 7.61
C ASN A 174 -10.32 -10.69 7.52
N LYS A 175 -9.34 -10.77 6.61
CA LYS A 175 -8.40 -11.88 6.56
C LYS A 175 -7.55 -11.95 7.84
N CYS A 176 -7.09 -10.79 8.36
CA CYS A 176 -6.34 -10.69 9.62
C CYS A 176 -7.22 -11.11 10.80
N ALA A 177 -8.45 -10.58 10.90
CA ALA A 177 -9.40 -10.92 11.95
C ALA A 177 -9.70 -12.42 11.96
N LYS A 178 -10.01 -13.00 10.79
CA LYS A 178 -10.26 -14.44 10.68
C LYS A 178 -9.07 -15.28 11.14
N LEU A 179 -7.86 -14.89 10.78
CA LEU A 179 -6.66 -15.61 11.20
C LEU A 179 -6.44 -15.51 12.71
N LEU A 180 -6.69 -14.35 13.32
CA LEU A 180 -6.65 -14.14 14.77
C LEU A 180 -7.69 -15.01 15.48
N GLY A 181 -8.92 -15.08 14.97
CA GLY A 181 -9.96 -15.96 15.49
C GLY A 181 -9.58 -17.44 15.43
N ASP A 182 -9.09 -17.90 14.26
CA ASP A 182 -8.62 -19.28 14.09
C ASP A 182 -7.44 -19.61 15.04
N MET A 183 -6.55 -18.64 15.32
CA MET A 183 -5.47 -18.79 16.31
C MET A 183 -6.03 -18.86 17.73
N SER A 184 -7.03 -18.04 18.08
CA SER A 184 -7.69 -18.08 19.39
C SER A 184 -8.32 -19.45 19.65
N GLU A 185 -9.15 -19.93 18.72
CA GLU A 185 -9.82 -21.23 18.82
C GLU A 185 -8.81 -22.38 18.92
N GLY A 186 -7.75 -22.35 18.10
CA GLY A 186 -6.75 -23.39 18.11
C GLY A 186 -5.85 -23.37 19.35
N VAL A 187 -5.59 -22.21 19.93
CA VAL A 187 -4.89 -22.12 21.24
C VAL A 187 -5.78 -22.65 22.36
N ALA A 188 -7.08 -22.32 22.37
CA ALA A 188 -8.02 -22.83 23.37
C ALA A 188 -8.23 -24.34 23.27
N GLY A 189 -8.26 -24.89 22.04
CA GLY A 189 -8.44 -26.32 21.78
C GLY A 189 -7.19 -27.19 21.88
N GLY A 190 -6.05 -26.58 22.13
CA GLY A 190 -4.75 -27.26 22.22
C GLY A 190 -3.84 -26.94 21.04
N LEU A 191 -2.78 -26.19 21.31
CA LEU A 191 -1.83 -25.74 20.31
C LEU A 191 -0.99 -26.91 19.78
N THR A 192 -1.15 -27.22 18.48
CA THR A 192 -0.31 -28.22 17.79
C THR A 192 0.60 -27.54 16.76
N GLN A 193 1.77 -28.15 16.52
CA GLN A 193 2.73 -27.63 15.54
C GLN A 193 2.14 -27.57 14.13
N ALA A 194 1.31 -28.56 13.75
CA ALA A 194 0.66 -28.61 12.45
C ALA A 194 -0.33 -27.43 12.24
N LEU A 195 -1.11 -27.06 13.28
CA LEU A 195 -2.03 -25.91 13.24
C LEU A 195 -1.24 -24.60 13.18
N ALA A 196 -0.26 -24.44 14.05
CA ALA A 196 0.58 -23.23 14.09
C ALA A 196 1.35 -23.03 12.76
N GLY A 197 1.81 -24.10 12.14
CA GLY A 197 2.43 -24.07 10.80
C GLY A 197 1.48 -23.58 9.71
N LYS A 198 0.20 -24.01 9.75
CA LYS A 198 -0.84 -23.53 8.82
C LYS A 198 -1.13 -22.03 9.02
N TRP A 199 -1.20 -21.56 10.26
CA TRP A 199 -1.41 -20.14 10.56
C TRP A 199 -0.23 -19.30 10.07
N LEU A 200 1.00 -19.74 10.29
CA LEU A 200 2.19 -19.04 9.84
C LEU A 200 2.25 -18.97 8.30
N ALA A 201 1.87 -20.03 7.59
CA ALA A 201 1.79 -20.03 6.14
C ALA A 201 0.73 -19.01 5.64
N ARG A 202 -0.47 -19.01 6.23
CA ARG A 202 -1.53 -18.04 5.91
C ARG A 202 -1.10 -16.60 6.22
N ALA A 203 -0.44 -16.39 7.35
CA ALA A 203 0.05 -15.06 7.75
C ALA A 203 1.10 -14.49 6.79
N ARG A 204 1.92 -15.35 6.14
CA ARG A 204 2.84 -14.91 5.09
C ARG A 204 2.10 -14.35 3.88
N LEU A 205 1.01 -15.01 3.46
CA LEU A 205 0.17 -14.57 2.34
C LEU A 205 -0.50 -13.21 2.62
N LEU A 206 -0.83 -12.89 3.88
CA LEU A 206 -1.36 -11.57 4.24
C LEU A 206 -0.38 -10.44 3.94
N VAL A 207 0.90 -10.68 4.19
CA VAL A 207 1.95 -9.68 3.94
C VAL A 207 2.19 -9.46 2.44
N GLU A 208 1.96 -10.48 1.62
CA GLU A 208 2.05 -10.37 0.15
C GLU A 208 0.95 -9.47 -0.45
N ASP A 209 -0.18 -9.29 0.24
CA ASP A 209 -1.27 -8.38 -0.18
C ASP A 209 -0.94 -6.90 0.08
N ILE A 210 0.02 -6.58 0.96
CA ILE A 210 0.35 -5.22 1.41
C ILE A 210 0.77 -4.28 0.27
N PRO A 211 1.71 -4.65 -0.64
CA PRO A 211 2.13 -3.75 -1.71
C PRO A 211 0.97 -3.32 -2.61
N GLY A 212 0.04 -4.25 -2.88
CA GLY A 212 -1.18 -3.97 -3.65
C GLY A 212 -2.09 -2.96 -2.96
N LEU A 213 -2.32 -3.14 -1.67
CA LEU A 213 -3.10 -2.23 -0.84
C LEU A 213 -2.48 -0.83 -0.81
N ARG A 214 -1.17 -0.74 -0.52
CA ARG A 214 -0.43 0.52 -0.47
C ARG A 214 -0.51 1.27 -1.80
N ALA A 215 -0.30 0.58 -2.92
CA ALA A 215 -0.38 1.16 -4.25
C ALA A 215 -1.78 1.74 -4.53
N GLN A 216 -2.86 1.08 -4.11
CA GLN A 216 -4.22 1.57 -4.28
C GLN A 216 -4.55 2.74 -3.34
N ALA A 217 -4.08 2.72 -2.10
CA ALA A 217 -4.27 3.81 -1.16
C ALA A 217 -3.57 5.10 -1.64
N ILE A 218 -2.35 4.98 -2.17
CA ILE A 218 -1.62 6.10 -2.81
C ILE A 218 -2.39 6.62 -4.04
N GLU A 219 -2.94 5.71 -4.85
CA GLU A 219 -3.73 6.07 -6.03
C GLU A 219 -5.00 6.83 -5.65
N ALA A 220 -5.75 6.37 -4.64
CA ALA A 220 -6.95 7.03 -4.15
C ALA A 220 -6.66 8.44 -3.65
N ARG A 221 -5.58 8.61 -2.88
CA ARG A 221 -5.09 9.90 -2.39
C ARG A 221 -4.68 10.82 -3.53
N GLY A 222 -3.92 10.31 -4.50
CA GLY A 222 -3.51 11.06 -5.69
C GLY A 222 -4.69 11.50 -6.54
N HIS A 223 -5.65 10.61 -6.78
CA HIS A 223 -6.88 10.92 -7.48
C HIS A 223 -7.68 12.02 -6.77
N ALA A 224 -7.84 11.93 -5.46
CA ALA A 224 -8.54 12.96 -4.67
C ALA A 224 -7.84 14.32 -4.76
N LYS A 225 -6.52 14.35 -4.71
CA LYS A 225 -5.75 15.60 -4.80
C LYS A 225 -5.91 16.30 -6.15
N TRP A 226 -6.00 15.55 -7.27
CA TRP A 226 -5.99 16.10 -8.63
C TRP A 226 -7.38 16.34 -9.22
N PHE A 227 -8.37 15.52 -8.85
CA PHE A 227 -9.69 15.50 -9.51
C PHE A 227 -10.85 15.84 -8.56
N GLN A 228 -10.60 15.97 -7.25
CA GLN A 228 -11.64 16.35 -6.31
C GLN A 228 -11.48 17.82 -5.91
N THR A 229 -12.54 18.59 -6.06
CA THR A 229 -12.60 19.99 -5.62
C THR A 229 -13.01 20.12 -4.15
N SER A 230 -13.73 19.11 -3.62
CA SER A 230 -14.21 19.08 -2.24
C SER A 230 -13.10 18.72 -1.26
N ASP A 231 -12.86 19.57 -0.27
CA ASP A 231 -11.89 19.29 0.79
C ASP A 231 -12.32 18.11 1.69
N LYS A 232 -13.62 17.87 1.81
CA LYS A 232 -14.16 16.69 2.49
C LYS A 232 -13.72 15.39 1.79
N ALA A 233 -13.78 15.33 0.46
CA ALA A 233 -13.35 14.15 -0.31
C ALA A 233 -11.82 13.95 -0.24
N LYS A 234 -11.04 15.03 -0.18
CA LYS A 234 -9.58 14.96 0.04
C LYS A 234 -9.25 14.43 1.43
N ALA A 235 -9.94 14.93 2.47
CA ALA A 235 -9.78 14.46 3.84
C ALA A 235 -10.17 12.99 3.99
N GLN A 236 -11.25 12.57 3.34
CA GLN A 236 -11.70 11.17 3.30
C GLN A 236 -10.65 10.24 2.67
N ALA A 237 -10.07 10.63 1.52
CA ALA A 237 -9.02 9.86 0.88
C ALA A 237 -7.73 9.81 1.72
N GLN A 238 -7.39 10.89 2.42
CA GLN A 238 -6.27 10.94 3.35
C GLN A 238 -6.52 10.04 4.57
N GLY A 239 -7.72 10.10 5.17
CA GLY A 239 -8.11 9.21 6.27
C GLY A 239 -8.06 7.73 5.87
N LEU A 240 -8.55 7.41 4.67
CA LEU A 240 -8.49 6.04 4.14
C LEU A 240 -7.04 5.56 3.90
N TYR A 241 -6.15 6.44 3.47
CA TYR A 241 -4.73 6.13 3.36
C TYR A 241 -4.12 5.79 4.73
N ILE A 242 -4.44 6.55 5.77
CA ILE A 242 -4.00 6.31 7.16
C ILE A 242 -4.53 4.97 7.67
N ARG A 243 -5.83 4.70 7.48
CA ARG A 243 -6.46 3.42 7.84
C ARG A 243 -5.83 2.24 7.09
N GLY A 244 -5.44 2.44 5.83
CA GLY A 244 -4.70 1.44 5.05
C GLY A 244 -3.37 1.07 5.69
N ILE A 245 -2.60 2.05 6.18
CA ILE A 245 -1.34 1.83 6.88
C ILE A 245 -1.57 1.11 8.23
N ALA A 246 -2.63 1.46 8.96
CA ALA A 246 -2.98 0.77 10.20
C ALA A 246 -3.23 -0.73 9.98
N ILE A 247 -3.95 -1.09 8.91
CA ILE A 247 -4.20 -2.48 8.55
C ILE A 247 -2.95 -3.18 8.01
N GLU A 248 -2.07 -2.46 7.32
CA GLU A 248 -0.74 -2.98 6.95
C GLU A 248 0.08 -3.36 8.19
N HIS A 249 0.18 -2.46 9.17
CA HIS A 249 0.85 -2.74 10.45
C HIS A 249 0.21 -3.95 11.16
N THR A 250 -1.13 -4.00 11.19
CA THR A 250 -1.87 -5.14 11.75
C THR A 250 -1.46 -6.45 11.08
N ALA A 251 -1.40 -6.52 9.76
CA ALA A 251 -1.03 -7.73 9.03
C ALA A 251 0.41 -8.20 9.35
N VAL A 252 1.34 -7.27 9.50
CA VAL A 252 2.73 -7.56 9.90
C VAL A 252 2.77 -8.14 11.32
N GLN A 253 2.05 -7.54 12.26
CA GLN A 253 2.04 -8.01 13.65
C GLN A 253 1.32 -9.37 13.77
N VAL A 254 0.22 -9.59 13.05
CA VAL A 254 -0.47 -10.89 12.98
C VAL A 254 0.50 -11.99 12.49
N ARG A 255 1.34 -11.70 11.51
CA ARG A 255 2.40 -12.63 11.08
C ARG A 255 3.40 -12.91 12.19
N THR A 256 3.82 -11.89 12.94
CA THR A 256 4.74 -12.05 14.07
C THR A 256 4.12 -12.90 15.19
N MET A 257 2.83 -12.67 15.49
CA MET A 257 2.08 -13.48 16.46
C MET A 257 1.97 -14.94 16.04
N ALA A 258 1.63 -15.18 14.74
CA ALA A 258 1.59 -16.55 14.20
C ALA A 258 2.96 -17.25 14.30
N ARG A 259 4.06 -16.51 14.09
CA ARG A 259 5.42 -17.04 14.30
C ARG A 259 5.68 -17.36 15.77
N THR A 260 5.33 -16.47 16.68
CA THR A 260 5.49 -16.70 18.12
C THR A 260 4.71 -17.94 18.60
N LEU A 261 3.46 -18.12 18.13
CA LEU A 261 2.66 -19.31 18.44
C LEU A 261 3.27 -20.59 17.84
N PHE A 262 3.84 -20.51 16.65
CA PHE A 262 4.57 -21.63 16.05
C PHE A 262 5.79 -22.00 16.91
N ASP A 263 6.57 -21.03 17.39
CA ASP A 263 7.71 -21.24 18.25
C ASP A 263 7.31 -21.80 19.63
N TYR A 264 6.13 -21.45 20.16
CA TYR A 264 5.53 -22.07 21.33
C TYR A 264 5.22 -23.56 21.09
N SER A 265 4.64 -23.88 19.94
CA SER A 265 4.25 -25.26 19.62
C SER A 265 5.45 -26.25 19.53
N ILE A 266 6.64 -25.73 19.21
CA ILE A 266 7.89 -26.52 19.16
C ILE A 266 8.46 -26.76 20.58
N SER A 267 8.22 -25.80 21.50
CA SER A 267 8.86 -25.80 22.83
C SER A 267 7.95 -26.39 23.94
N GLY A 268 7.05 -27.30 23.59
CA GLY A 268 6.19 -27.97 24.58
C GLY A 268 4.84 -27.31 24.83
N GLY A 269 4.48 -26.27 24.06
CA GLY A 269 3.17 -25.61 24.16
C GLY A 269 3.16 -24.42 25.13
N ILE A 270 1.94 -23.95 25.43
CA ILE A 270 1.66 -22.82 26.32
C ILE A 270 1.12 -23.39 27.63
N GLU A 271 1.59 -22.88 28.77
CA GLU A 271 1.06 -23.32 30.09
C GLU A 271 -0.43 -23.00 30.25
N GLY A 272 -1.21 -23.90 30.87
CA GLY A 272 -2.67 -23.87 30.87
C GLY A 272 -3.32 -22.58 31.38
N ARG A 273 -2.69 -21.85 32.31
CA ARG A 273 -3.18 -20.54 32.76
C ARG A 273 -3.04 -19.47 31.69
N ILE A 274 -1.89 -19.44 31.03
CA ILE A 274 -1.62 -18.48 29.95
C ILE A 274 -2.44 -18.83 28.71
N THR A 275 -2.69 -20.10 28.41
CA THR A 275 -3.45 -20.55 27.24
C THR A 275 -4.80 -19.85 27.15
N ARG A 276 -5.53 -19.76 28.25
CA ARG A 276 -6.84 -19.09 28.28
C ARG A 276 -6.71 -17.58 28.05
N ALA A 277 -5.74 -16.94 28.69
CA ALA A 277 -5.49 -15.50 28.52
C ALA A 277 -5.04 -15.15 27.09
N VAL A 278 -4.19 -15.98 26.46
CA VAL A 278 -3.78 -15.83 25.06
C VAL A 278 -4.97 -16.00 24.14
N ALA A 279 -5.79 -17.05 24.32
CA ALA A 279 -6.97 -17.28 23.50
C ALA A 279 -7.97 -16.11 23.57
N GLN A 280 -8.25 -15.62 24.79
CA GLN A 280 -9.14 -14.46 24.98
C GLN A 280 -8.59 -13.22 24.31
N ALA A 281 -7.32 -12.89 24.53
CA ALA A 281 -6.70 -11.70 23.92
C ALA A 281 -6.69 -11.77 22.38
N LEU A 282 -6.48 -12.95 21.79
CA LEU A 282 -6.59 -13.16 20.34
C LEU A 282 -8.01 -13.01 19.83
N SER A 283 -9.02 -13.49 20.59
CA SER A 283 -10.44 -13.35 20.26
C SER A 283 -10.87 -11.89 20.24
N ASP A 284 -10.55 -11.15 21.30
CA ASP A 284 -10.92 -9.73 21.42
C ASP A 284 -10.21 -8.89 20.36
N LEU A 285 -8.94 -9.21 20.07
CA LEU A 285 -8.20 -8.57 19.00
C LEU A 285 -8.80 -8.87 17.60
N SER A 286 -9.26 -10.12 17.39
CA SER A 286 -9.99 -10.49 16.16
C SER A 286 -11.25 -9.65 15.99
N TYR A 287 -12.01 -9.48 17.07
CA TYR A 287 -13.22 -8.67 17.08
C TYR A 287 -12.91 -7.19 16.83
N ALA A 288 -11.87 -6.63 17.45
CA ALA A 288 -11.43 -5.25 17.23
C ALA A 288 -11.06 -4.98 15.77
N VAL A 289 -10.30 -5.90 15.13
CA VAL A 289 -9.91 -5.78 13.72
C VAL A 289 -11.12 -5.89 12.80
N SER A 290 -12.06 -6.79 13.07
CA SER A 290 -13.28 -6.94 12.26
C SER A 290 -14.23 -5.75 12.40
N SER A 291 -14.42 -5.22 13.61
CA SER A 291 -15.21 -4.01 13.86
C SER A 291 -14.60 -2.78 13.17
N LYS A 292 -13.27 -2.67 13.16
CA LYS A 292 -12.58 -1.61 12.40
C LYS A 292 -12.78 -1.75 10.89
N ALA A 293 -12.77 -2.97 10.36
CA ALA A 293 -13.05 -3.22 8.96
C ALA A 293 -14.48 -2.79 8.57
N GLU A 294 -15.43 -3.02 9.45
CA GLU A 294 -16.82 -2.63 9.25
C GLU A 294 -17.01 -1.12 9.33
N GLN A 295 -16.37 -0.45 10.28
CA GLN A 295 -16.30 1.01 10.36
C GLN A 295 -15.76 1.61 9.07
N ILE A 296 -14.66 1.07 8.52
CA ILE A 296 -14.05 1.55 7.26
C ILE A 296 -15.02 1.37 6.09
N ARG A 297 -15.78 0.26 6.05
CA ARG A 297 -16.75 -0.02 4.98
C ARG A 297 -17.94 0.93 5.01
N ASN A 298 -18.46 1.23 6.20
CA ASN A 298 -19.70 1.99 6.38
C ASN A 298 -19.45 3.50 6.50
N ASP A 299 -18.18 3.93 6.63
CA ASP A 299 -17.74 5.33 6.85
C ASP A 299 -18.49 6.01 8.01
N ASN A 300 -18.94 5.23 8.98
CA ASN A 300 -19.64 5.69 10.18
C ASN A 300 -18.64 5.81 11.34
N GLY A 301 -18.68 6.92 12.04
CA GLY A 301 -18.00 7.06 13.34
C GLY A 301 -18.68 6.14 14.35
N ASP A 302 -18.24 4.89 14.44
CA ASP A 302 -18.89 3.89 15.26
C ASP A 302 -18.17 3.73 16.61
N ASN A 303 -18.91 4.01 17.68
CA ASN A 303 -18.47 3.79 19.06
C ASN A 303 -18.12 2.29 19.32
N GLN A 304 -18.69 1.38 18.53
CA GLN A 304 -18.46 -0.06 18.63
C GLN A 304 -17.01 -0.45 18.32
N SER A 305 -16.42 0.13 17.28
CA SER A 305 -15.00 -0.11 16.94
C SER A 305 -14.07 0.38 18.06
N GLN A 306 -14.39 1.53 18.67
CA GLN A 306 -13.58 2.07 19.75
C GLN A 306 -13.68 1.22 21.03
N SER A 307 -14.86 0.73 21.38
CA SER A 307 -15.03 -0.16 22.52
C SER A 307 -14.32 -1.51 22.31
N ALA A 308 -14.41 -2.08 21.10
CA ALA A 308 -13.72 -3.32 20.75
C ALA A 308 -12.19 -3.19 20.85
N ILE A 309 -11.63 -2.05 20.44
CA ILE A 309 -10.19 -1.75 20.58
C ILE A 309 -9.81 -1.66 22.07
N LEU A 310 -10.65 -1.04 22.89
CA LEU A 310 -10.44 -0.95 24.33
C LEU A 310 -10.48 -2.35 24.98
N ASP A 311 -11.44 -3.18 24.64
CA ASP A 311 -11.57 -4.54 25.16
C ASP A 311 -10.34 -5.40 24.78
N ALA A 312 -9.88 -5.31 23.54
CA ALA A 312 -8.65 -5.97 23.09
C ALA A 312 -7.39 -5.46 23.85
N ARG A 313 -7.35 -4.18 24.21
CA ARG A 313 -6.27 -3.60 25.01
C ARG A 313 -6.31 -4.12 26.44
N LEU A 314 -7.50 -4.21 27.04
CA LEU A 314 -7.69 -4.74 28.41
C LEU A 314 -7.33 -6.23 28.50
N SER A 315 -7.73 -7.05 27.53
CA SER A 315 -7.33 -8.46 27.49
C SER A 315 -5.82 -8.65 27.23
N GLY A 316 -5.18 -7.74 26.51
CA GLY A 316 -3.72 -7.68 26.41
C GLY A 316 -3.03 -7.40 27.75
N VAL A 317 -3.61 -6.51 28.59
CA VAL A 317 -3.13 -6.24 29.94
C VAL A 317 -3.33 -7.47 30.83
N ALA A 318 -4.51 -8.10 30.80
CA ALA A 318 -4.80 -9.30 31.56
C ALA A 318 -3.85 -10.47 31.20
N LEU A 319 -3.48 -10.59 29.92
CA LEU A 319 -2.46 -11.52 29.46
C LEU A 319 -1.09 -11.19 30.08
N ALA A 320 -0.69 -9.92 30.12
CA ALA A 320 0.57 -9.50 30.73
C ALA A 320 0.62 -9.84 32.21
N ASP A 321 -0.46 -9.56 32.95
CA ASP A 321 -0.56 -9.91 34.39
C ASP A 321 -0.47 -11.42 34.59
N SER A 322 -1.15 -12.24 33.78
CA SER A 322 -1.07 -13.70 33.81
C SER A 322 0.35 -14.23 33.58
N ILE A 323 1.12 -13.59 32.68
CA ILE A 323 2.51 -13.95 32.42
C ILE A 323 3.39 -13.58 33.62
N MET A 324 3.15 -12.44 34.25
CA MET A 324 3.93 -11.99 35.42
C MET A 324 3.72 -12.88 36.64
N GLU A 325 2.49 -13.36 36.89
CA GLU A 325 2.18 -14.28 37.99
C GLU A 325 2.97 -15.59 37.95
N ILE A 326 3.26 -16.09 36.75
CA ILE A 326 3.99 -17.36 36.57
C ILE A 326 5.48 -17.19 36.31
N SER A 327 5.98 -15.94 36.24
CA SER A 327 7.36 -15.64 35.81
C SER A 327 8.46 -16.32 36.66
N GLY A 328 8.15 -16.77 37.86
CA GLY A 328 9.06 -17.55 38.72
C GLY A 328 9.00 -19.08 38.54
N LYS A 329 8.05 -19.60 37.77
CA LYS A 329 7.74 -21.03 37.66
C LYS A 329 7.94 -21.61 36.27
N VAL A 330 8.20 -20.76 35.28
CA VAL A 330 8.24 -21.11 33.84
C VAL A 330 9.58 -20.69 33.23
N ASP A 331 9.97 -21.37 32.17
CA ASP A 331 11.18 -21.06 31.41
C ASP A 331 11.16 -19.61 30.88
N GLN A 332 12.32 -18.93 30.98
CA GLN A 332 12.49 -17.55 30.54
C GLN A 332 12.09 -17.34 29.06
N ILE A 333 12.31 -18.34 28.21
CA ILE A 333 11.94 -18.29 26.80
C ILE A 333 10.42 -18.18 26.63
N GLN A 334 9.64 -18.86 27.45
CA GLN A 334 8.17 -18.75 27.41
C GLN A 334 7.67 -17.36 27.82
N ILE A 335 8.31 -16.76 28.84
CA ILE A 335 8.01 -15.40 29.27
C ILE A 335 8.29 -14.40 28.15
N ILE A 336 9.45 -14.49 27.51
CA ILE A 336 9.84 -13.61 26.39
C ILE A 336 8.83 -13.70 25.22
N ARG A 337 8.38 -14.90 24.88
CA ARG A 337 7.36 -15.12 23.85
C ARG A 337 6.01 -14.52 24.25
N GLY A 338 5.61 -14.71 25.51
CA GLY A 338 4.39 -14.10 26.04
C GLY A 338 4.42 -12.58 25.97
N ILE A 339 5.52 -11.97 26.40
CA ILE A 339 5.74 -10.52 26.29
C ILE A 339 5.69 -10.06 24.81
N SER A 340 6.24 -10.85 23.89
CA SER A 340 6.14 -10.57 22.46
C SER A 340 4.68 -10.54 21.98
N LEU A 341 3.82 -11.47 22.42
CA LEU A 341 2.39 -11.44 22.10
C LEU A 341 1.71 -10.18 22.64
N VAL A 342 1.95 -9.82 23.89
CA VAL A 342 1.42 -8.59 24.52
C VAL A 342 1.86 -7.35 23.74
N SER A 343 3.14 -7.27 23.38
CA SER A 343 3.69 -6.15 22.59
C SER A 343 3.00 -6.04 21.22
N ASN A 344 2.78 -7.17 20.54
CA ASN A 344 2.10 -7.15 19.23
C ASN A 344 0.63 -6.74 19.38
N ILE A 345 -0.08 -7.15 20.43
CA ILE A 345 -1.45 -6.72 20.72
C ILE A 345 -1.49 -5.19 20.91
N THR A 346 -0.57 -4.66 21.71
CA THR A 346 -0.46 -3.22 21.96
C THR A 346 -0.20 -2.44 20.67
N ILE A 347 0.73 -2.90 19.82
CA ILE A 347 1.04 -2.24 18.54
C ILE A 347 -0.18 -2.26 17.61
N ILE A 348 -0.93 -3.37 17.56
CA ILE A 348 -2.14 -3.45 16.74
C ILE A 348 -3.21 -2.50 17.27
N THR A 349 -3.52 -2.54 18.57
CA THR A 349 -4.55 -1.67 19.17
C THR A 349 -4.21 -0.19 19.03
N ASP A 350 -2.94 0.18 19.16
CA ASP A 350 -2.48 1.55 18.95
C ASP A 350 -2.54 1.96 17.47
N SER A 351 -2.32 1.03 16.55
CA SER A 351 -2.46 1.29 15.10
C SER A 351 -3.90 1.42 14.65
N LEU A 352 -4.84 0.71 15.31
CA LEU A 352 -6.28 0.79 14.99
C LEU A 352 -6.96 2.02 15.62
N ASP A 353 -6.39 2.57 16.68
CA ASP A 353 -6.91 3.74 17.39
C ASP A 353 -6.50 5.03 16.67
N GLU A 354 -7.46 5.68 16.00
CA GLU A 354 -7.23 6.92 15.25
C GLU A 354 -6.80 8.10 16.15
N SER A 355 -7.06 8.02 17.46
CA SER A 355 -6.63 9.02 18.44
C SER A 355 -5.19 8.82 18.93
N SER A 356 -4.57 7.69 18.57
CA SER A 356 -3.22 7.35 19.03
C SER A 356 -2.15 8.23 18.40
N PRO A 357 -1.25 8.86 19.19
CA PRO A 357 -0.12 9.62 18.66
C PRO A 357 0.83 8.80 17.78
N ALA A 358 0.86 7.49 17.96
CA ALA A 358 1.69 6.58 17.18
C ALA A 358 1.37 6.61 15.68
N LEU A 359 0.10 6.83 15.30
CA LEU A 359 -0.35 6.97 13.92
C LEU A 359 0.02 8.32 13.30
N HIS A 360 -0.03 9.40 14.08
CA HIS A 360 0.19 10.76 13.56
C HIS A 360 1.67 11.05 13.26
N ASN A 361 2.59 10.44 13.99
CA ASN A 361 4.04 10.68 13.82
C ASN A 361 4.67 9.95 12.63
N VAL A 362 4.01 8.92 12.11
CA VAL A 362 4.53 8.11 10.97
C VAL A 362 4.11 8.68 9.61
N LEU A 363 3.20 9.66 9.58
CA LEU A 363 2.34 9.90 8.41
C LEU A 363 2.43 11.30 7.79
N THR A 364 3.46 12.08 8.03
CA THR A 364 3.79 13.21 7.16
C THR A 364 4.75 12.77 6.05
N PRO A 365 4.25 12.23 4.91
CA PRO A 365 5.11 11.97 3.77
C PRO A 365 5.38 13.29 3.09
N GLY A 366 6.58 13.80 3.21
CA GLY A 366 7.02 15.01 2.55
C GLY A 366 8.02 15.86 3.32
N GLU A 367 8.13 15.71 4.61
CA GLU A 367 9.33 16.19 5.28
C GLU A 367 10.42 15.14 5.06
N PRO A 368 11.59 15.53 4.48
CA PRO A 368 12.77 14.68 4.56
C PRO A 368 12.90 14.33 6.04
N ALA A 369 13.17 13.06 6.34
CA ALA A 369 13.53 12.63 7.67
C ALA A 369 14.77 13.43 8.06
N THR A 370 14.55 14.68 8.46
CA THR A 370 15.51 15.38 9.27
C THR A 370 15.62 14.46 10.47
N HIS A 371 16.79 13.86 10.62
CA HIS A 371 17.19 13.16 11.82
C HIS A 371 16.95 14.12 13.00
N ARG A 372 15.73 14.27 13.42
CA ARG A 372 15.43 14.63 14.79
C ARG A 372 15.88 13.41 15.56
N VAL A 373 17.18 13.34 15.83
CA VAL A 373 17.65 12.71 17.05
C VAL A 373 16.60 13.11 18.06
N LEU A 374 15.89 12.12 18.62
CA LEU A 374 15.07 12.31 19.79
C LEU A 374 15.93 13.10 20.76
N LYS A 375 15.84 14.43 20.74
CA LYS A 375 16.27 15.24 21.86
C LYS A 375 15.36 14.70 22.94
N VAL A 376 15.95 13.86 23.80
CA VAL A 376 15.35 13.49 25.07
C VAL A 376 15.01 14.81 25.70
N SER A 377 13.74 15.22 25.57
CA SER A 377 13.27 16.46 26.16
C SER A 377 13.52 16.34 27.64
N PRO A 378 14.02 17.39 28.30
CA PRO A 378 14.15 17.38 29.74
C PRO A 378 12.78 16.99 30.34
N ILE A 379 12.84 16.32 31.46
CA ILE A 379 11.75 15.69 32.24
C ILE A 379 10.44 16.50 32.33
N GLU A 380 10.46 17.82 32.11
CA GLU A 380 9.30 18.70 32.16
C GLU A 380 8.27 18.51 31.03
N GLN A 381 8.66 18.06 29.82
CA GLN A 381 7.67 17.73 28.76
C GLN A 381 7.08 16.33 28.96
N GLY A 382 7.81 15.42 29.58
CA GLY A 382 7.30 14.11 30.00
C GLY A 382 6.17 14.22 31.03
N ALA A 383 6.22 15.22 31.90
CA ALA A 383 5.19 15.45 32.93
C ALA A 383 3.84 15.96 32.35
N ARG A 384 3.86 16.74 31.28
CA ARG A 384 2.61 17.22 30.61
C ARG A 384 1.96 16.13 29.73
N ILE A 385 2.78 15.33 29.03
CA ILE A 385 2.30 14.18 28.26
C ILE A 385 1.87 13.06 29.23
N GLY A 386 2.60 12.84 30.32
CA GLY A 386 2.24 11.90 31.37
C GLY A 386 0.93 12.21 32.09
N ALA A 387 0.58 13.48 32.25
CA ALA A 387 -0.68 13.89 32.89
C ALA A 387 -1.91 13.67 31.99
N GLN A 388 -1.75 13.75 30.67
CA GLN A 388 -2.82 13.49 29.69
C GLN A 388 -2.98 11.99 29.39
N ILE A 389 -1.88 11.24 29.37
CA ILE A 389 -1.86 9.77 29.23
C ILE A 389 -2.29 9.10 30.55
N SER A 390 -2.08 9.76 31.69
CA SER A 390 -2.34 9.24 33.04
C SER A 390 -3.80 8.91 33.34
N LYS A 391 -4.78 9.46 32.62
CA LYS A 391 -6.20 9.09 32.84
C LYS A 391 -6.60 7.80 32.09
N SER A 392 -5.93 7.43 31.01
CA SER A 392 -6.29 6.24 30.20
C SER A 392 -5.22 5.15 30.15
N ALA A 393 -3.99 5.41 30.54
CA ALA A 393 -2.84 4.51 30.37
C ALA A 393 -2.07 4.17 31.67
N LYS A 394 -2.61 4.52 32.86
CA LYS A 394 -1.97 4.14 34.14
C LYS A 394 -1.56 2.67 34.25
N PRO A 395 -2.32 1.67 33.77
CA PRO A 395 -1.88 0.29 33.87
C PRO A 395 -0.70 -0.07 32.95
N LEU A 396 -0.64 0.46 31.73
CA LEU A 396 0.38 0.08 30.74
C LEU A 396 1.79 0.61 31.04
N LEU A 397 1.89 1.85 31.56
CA LEU A 397 3.17 2.41 32.01
C LEU A 397 3.71 1.66 33.23
N SER A 398 2.85 1.22 34.16
CA SER A 398 3.25 0.43 35.32
C SER A 398 3.77 -0.95 34.93
N ILE A 399 3.27 -1.55 33.86
CA ILE A 399 3.73 -2.84 33.34
C ILE A 399 5.11 -2.72 32.72
N ARG A 400 5.35 -1.70 31.89
CA ARG A 400 6.65 -1.46 31.27
C ARG A 400 7.74 -1.20 32.31
N GLU A 401 7.45 -0.42 33.34
CA GLU A 401 8.39 -0.17 34.43
C GLU A 401 8.62 -1.43 35.30
N ARG A 402 7.58 -2.22 35.58
CA ARG A 402 7.73 -3.47 36.30
C ARG A 402 8.57 -4.51 35.55
N VAL A 403 8.33 -4.67 34.25
CA VAL A 403 9.11 -5.57 33.39
C VAL A 403 10.56 -5.09 33.30
N PHE A 404 10.81 -3.81 33.13
CA PHE A 404 12.13 -3.23 33.03
C PHE A 404 12.89 -3.35 34.37
N ASN A 405 12.24 -3.05 35.51
CA ASN A 405 12.84 -3.17 36.85
C ASN A 405 13.05 -4.64 37.29
N TYR A 406 12.19 -5.57 36.82
CA TYR A 406 12.40 -7.00 37.04
C TYR A 406 13.63 -7.52 36.30
N LEU A 407 13.84 -7.10 35.04
CA LEU A 407 15.03 -7.47 34.28
C LEU A 407 16.34 -6.91 34.84
N LEU A 408 16.27 -5.72 35.46
CA LEU A 408 17.44 -5.09 36.12
C LEU A 408 17.77 -5.64 37.51
N ARG A 409 16.80 -6.22 38.24
CA ARG A 409 17.04 -6.80 39.57
C ARG A 409 17.64 -8.20 39.58
N LYS A 410 17.75 -8.83 38.39
CA LYS A 410 18.29 -10.19 38.25
C LYS A 410 19.72 -10.23 37.68
N LYS A 411 20.40 -9.07 37.63
CA LYS A 411 21.84 -8.96 37.52
C LYS A 411 22.39 -8.65 38.91
#